data_895fac35edf93adc7934b01155cca1ed
#
_entry.id   895fac35edf93adc7934b01155cca1ed
#
_cell.length_a   1.000
_cell.length_b   1.000
_cell.length_c   1.000
_cell.angle_alpha   90.00
_cell.angle_beta   90.00
_cell.angle_gamma   90.00
#
_symmetry.space_group_name_H-M   'P 1'
#
loop_
_entity.id
_entity.type
_entity.pdbx_description
1 polymer ?
#
loop_
_entity_poly.entity_id
_entity_poly.type
_entity_poly.pdbx_seq_one_letter_code
_entity_poly.pdbx_strand_id
1 'polypeptide(L)'
;MKIHQKIIIVTLLQILFFSGKGWTEPIPIFVSITPQKYFVERIGGNDVKVEVMVQPGESPATFNPKPKKMSRLANSKLYFSIGVPFERIWISRLKAIQPDLKFISLNQNLSSKIKSGHSQGKQDPHIWLSPLLVKKMVTGIEVALSKEKPERAEFFKINHINLAQELDTLDQEIRDILANGKTLSFMVFHPAWSYFAEAYGLEQISIEHNGKEPGPRRLQEIINRGKKFNIKTIFVQKQFGLSVAKKIAKMIGATIQEMDPLAENYFENMRQTAKAISGANN
;
A
#
# COMPACT_ATOMS: atom_id res chain seq x y z
N MET A 1 -19.51 -65.79 16.85
CA MET A 1 -18.23 -65.10 17.18
C MET A 1 -17.44 -64.52 16.00
N LYS A 2 -17.58 -65.01 14.77
CA LYS A 2 -16.81 -64.52 13.59
C LYS A 2 -17.43 -63.32 12.86
N ILE A 3 -18.72 -63.00 13.07
CA ILE A 3 -19.39 -61.88 12.37
C ILE A 3 -19.08 -60.54 13.05
N HIS A 4 -18.96 -60.53 14.39
CA HIS A 4 -18.67 -59.28 15.15
C HIS A 4 -17.25 -58.74 14.93
N GLN A 5 -16.28 -59.61 14.65
CA GLN A 5 -14.90 -59.21 14.34
C GLN A 5 -14.76 -58.52 12.96
N LYS A 6 -15.55 -58.92 11.96
CA LYS A 6 -15.51 -58.27 10.65
C LYS A 6 -16.14 -56.85 10.63
N ILE A 7 -17.15 -56.60 11.45
CA ILE A 7 -17.81 -55.30 11.57
C ILE A 7 -16.88 -54.30 12.25
N ILE A 8 -16.15 -54.72 13.29
CA ILE A 8 -15.20 -53.84 14.00
C ILE A 8 -14.03 -53.39 13.09
N ILE A 9 -13.54 -54.28 12.22
CA ILE A 9 -12.43 -53.95 11.27
C ILE A 9 -12.88 -52.96 10.21
N VAL A 10 -14.10 -53.08 9.69
CA VAL A 10 -14.64 -52.15 8.69
C VAL A 10 -14.89 -50.77 9.30
N THR A 11 -15.35 -50.66 10.52
CA THR A 11 -15.58 -49.38 11.23
C THR A 11 -14.25 -48.67 11.60
N LEU A 12 -13.21 -49.44 11.96
CA LEU A 12 -11.87 -48.87 12.21
C LEU A 12 -11.19 -48.37 10.92
N LEU A 13 -11.44 -48.99 9.76
CA LEU A 13 -10.88 -48.53 8.47
C LEU A 13 -11.53 -47.24 7.98
N GLN A 14 -12.79 -46.95 8.33
CA GLN A 14 -13.46 -45.70 7.99
C GLN A 14 -12.98 -44.48 8.83
N ILE A 15 -12.47 -44.70 10.02
CA ILE A 15 -11.94 -43.63 10.90
C ILE A 15 -10.56 -43.17 10.42
N LEU A 16 -9.81 -44.00 9.72
CA LEU A 16 -8.46 -43.65 9.21
C LEU A 16 -8.46 -42.73 7.98
N PHE A 17 -9.60 -42.55 7.28
CA PHE A 17 -9.69 -41.66 6.12
C PHE A 17 -10.06 -40.21 6.47
N PHE A 18 -10.31 -39.85 7.73
CA PHE A 18 -10.69 -38.50 8.15
C PHE A 18 -9.56 -37.68 8.81
N SER A 19 -8.33 -38.22 8.81
CA SER A 19 -7.18 -37.58 9.47
C SER A 19 -6.19 -37.03 8.44
N GLY A 20 -6.55 -35.94 7.77
CA GLY A 20 -5.61 -35.36 6.81
C GLY A 20 -5.97 -33.97 6.32
N LYS A 21 -6.54 -33.09 7.17
CA LYS A 21 -6.33 -31.66 6.92
C LYS A 21 -4.91 -31.33 7.38
N GLY A 22 -3.93 -31.74 6.58
CA GLY A 22 -2.57 -31.25 6.74
C GLY A 22 -2.60 -29.74 6.74
N TRP A 23 -2.20 -29.14 7.83
CA TRP A 23 -1.90 -27.71 7.88
C TRP A 23 -0.74 -27.53 6.90
N THR A 24 -1.09 -27.09 5.69
CA THR A 24 -0.06 -26.74 4.72
C THR A 24 0.63 -25.47 5.23
N GLU A 25 1.96 -25.46 5.22
CA GLU A 25 2.77 -24.31 5.65
C GLU A 25 2.28 -23.02 4.98
N PRO A 26 2.24 -21.89 5.72
CA PRO A 26 1.91 -20.60 5.14
C PRO A 26 2.88 -20.23 4.02
N ILE A 27 2.38 -19.67 2.95
CA ILE A 27 3.19 -19.18 1.83
C ILE A 27 4.07 -18.03 2.33
N PRO A 28 5.40 -18.14 2.32
CA PRO A 28 6.30 -17.06 2.71
C PRO A 28 6.35 -16.01 1.58
N ILE A 29 6.01 -14.76 1.91
CA ILE A 29 5.82 -13.66 0.97
C ILE A 29 6.60 -12.44 1.42
N PHE A 30 7.26 -11.74 0.48
CA PHE A 30 7.73 -10.40 0.68
C PHE A 30 6.89 -9.38 -0.07
N VAL A 31 6.73 -8.21 0.54
CA VAL A 31 6.11 -7.03 -0.08
C VAL A 31 7.05 -5.84 0.03
N SER A 32 6.93 -4.88 -0.85
CA SER A 32 7.82 -3.70 -0.84
C SER A 32 7.51 -2.74 0.29
N ILE A 33 6.24 -2.49 0.59
CA ILE A 33 5.78 -1.49 1.57
C ILE A 33 4.67 -2.03 2.47
N THR A 34 4.52 -1.41 3.63
CA THR A 34 3.58 -1.84 4.68
C THR A 34 2.12 -1.96 4.24
N PRO A 35 1.52 -1.03 3.44
CA PRO A 35 0.15 -1.20 2.97
C PRO A 35 -0.10 -2.48 2.17
N GLN A 36 0.89 -2.97 1.41
CA GLN A 36 0.76 -4.23 0.67
C GLN A 36 0.61 -5.43 1.60
N LYS A 37 1.32 -5.44 2.76
CA LYS A 37 1.19 -6.49 3.78
C LYS A 37 -0.27 -6.62 4.21
N TYR A 38 -0.91 -5.50 4.54
CA TYR A 38 -2.32 -5.48 4.93
C TYR A 38 -3.21 -6.19 3.91
N PHE A 39 -3.08 -5.87 2.61
CA PHE A 39 -3.90 -6.47 1.56
C PHE A 39 -3.62 -7.96 1.36
N VAL A 40 -2.36 -8.37 1.39
CA VAL A 40 -1.97 -9.78 1.25
C VAL A 40 -2.52 -10.61 2.42
N GLU A 41 -2.41 -10.11 3.65
CA GLU A 41 -2.94 -10.78 4.84
C GLU A 41 -4.48 -10.82 4.85
N ARG A 42 -5.16 -9.78 4.37
CA ARG A 42 -6.62 -9.76 4.24
C ARG A 42 -7.13 -10.82 3.25
N ILE A 43 -6.41 -11.09 2.19
CA ILE A 43 -6.79 -12.12 1.20
C ILE A 43 -6.32 -13.49 1.64
N GLY A 44 -5.06 -13.60 2.07
CA GLY A 44 -4.42 -14.88 2.37
C GLY A 44 -4.78 -15.48 3.74
N GLY A 45 -5.17 -14.64 4.71
CA GLY A 45 -5.43 -15.08 6.09
C GLY A 45 -4.23 -15.83 6.68
N ASN A 46 -4.49 -16.97 7.32
CA ASN A 46 -3.46 -17.82 7.92
C ASN A 46 -2.64 -18.64 6.89
N ASP A 47 -3.00 -18.58 5.60
CA ASP A 47 -2.29 -19.28 4.54
C ASP A 47 -1.07 -18.50 4.01
N VAL A 48 -0.79 -17.33 4.56
CA VAL A 48 0.34 -16.48 4.16
C VAL A 48 1.16 -16.04 5.37
N LYS A 49 2.47 -15.84 5.16
CA LYS A 49 3.39 -15.21 6.11
C LYS A 49 4.09 -14.06 5.41
N VAL A 50 3.71 -12.83 5.74
CA VAL A 50 4.13 -11.64 4.98
C VAL A 50 5.23 -10.86 5.72
N GLU A 51 6.30 -10.57 5.00
CA GLU A 51 7.37 -9.67 5.43
C GLU A 51 7.46 -8.44 4.54
N VAL A 52 7.78 -7.30 5.15
CA VAL A 52 7.88 -6.01 4.46
C VAL A 52 9.34 -5.65 4.22
N MET A 53 9.66 -5.21 3.00
CA MET A 53 11.00 -4.76 2.65
C MET A 53 11.33 -3.43 3.36
N VAL A 54 10.56 -2.38 3.11
CA VAL A 54 10.70 -1.04 3.70
C VAL A 54 9.92 -0.97 5.00
N GLN A 55 10.61 -0.80 6.13
CA GLN A 55 9.97 -0.75 7.45
C GLN A 55 9.35 0.63 7.72
N PRO A 56 8.41 0.73 8.69
CA PRO A 56 7.90 2.02 9.14
C PRO A 56 9.03 2.99 9.50
N GLY A 57 8.95 4.23 9.00
CA GLY A 57 9.96 5.26 9.18
C GLY A 57 11.10 5.27 8.13
N GLU A 58 11.26 4.20 7.35
CA GLU A 58 12.18 4.19 6.20
C GLU A 58 11.51 4.76 4.95
N SER A 59 12.29 5.39 4.07
CA SER A 59 11.78 5.95 2.80
C SER A 59 11.97 4.97 1.64
N PRO A 60 10.91 4.59 0.92
CA PRO A 60 11.04 3.74 -0.28
C PRO A 60 11.88 4.37 -1.40
N ALA A 61 12.10 5.69 -1.36
CA ALA A 61 12.90 6.40 -2.34
C ALA A 61 14.40 6.19 -2.16
N THR A 62 14.85 6.03 -0.91
CA THR A 62 16.27 5.91 -0.54
C THR A 62 16.63 4.58 0.12
N PHE A 63 15.67 3.66 0.16
CA PHE A 63 15.83 2.37 0.84
C PHE A 63 16.93 1.52 0.21
N ASN A 64 17.75 0.91 1.09
CA ASN A 64 18.80 -0.04 0.73
C ASN A 64 18.70 -1.29 1.63
N PRO A 65 18.35 -2.47 1.08
CA PRO A 65 18.16 -3.68 1.87
C PRO A 65 19.44 -4.10 2.60
N LYS A 66 19.31 -4.40 3.90
CA LYS A 66 20.40 -4.93 4.72
C LYS A 66 20.61 -6.43 4.45
N PRO A 67 21.83 -6.99 4.63
CA PRO A 67 22.12 -8.42 4.39
C PRO A 67 21.16 -9.38 5.09
N LYS A 68 20.80 -9.12 6.36
CA LYS A 68 19.86 -9.93 7.13
C LYS A 68 18.47 -10.01 6.46
N LYS A 69 18.00 -8.90 5.84
CA LYS A 69 16.73 -8.88 5.12
C LYS A 69 16.81 -9.69 3.83
N MET A 70 17.96 -9.61 3.16
CA MET A 70 18.22 -10.40 1.95
C MET A 70 18.21 -11.90 2.23
N SER A 71 18.83 -12.34 3.35
CA SER A 71 18.78 -13.76 3.76
C SER A 71 17.37 -14.26 4.04
N ARG A 72 16.49 -13.40 4.61
CA ARG A 72 15.09 -13.77 4.85
C ARG A 72 14.29 -13.87 3.56
N LEU A 73 14.57 -12.97 2.60
CA LEU A 73 13.95 -13.02 1.28
C LEU A 73 14.25 -14.32 0.54
N ALA A 74 15.43 -14.91 0.72
CA ALA A 74 15.84 -16.16 0.08
C ALA A 74 14.89 -17.34 0.37
N ASN A 75 14.14 -17.29 1.47
CA ASN A 75 13.16 -18.31 1.85
C ASN A 75 11.75 -18.00 1.34
N SER A 76 11.54 -16.93 0.57
CA SER A 76 10.22 -16.53 0.10
C SER A 76 9.87 -17.13 -1.25
N LYS A 77 8.57 -17.38 -1.48
CA LYS A 77 8.03 -17.89 -2.74
C LYS A 77 7.53 -16.76 -3.65
N LEU A 78 6.95 -15.72 -3.06
CA LEU A 78 6.39 -14.59 -3.78
C LEU A 78 7.00 -13.26 -3.31
N TYR A 79 7.16 -12.35 -4.26
CA TYR A 79 7.46 -10.93 -4.01
C TYR A 79 6.44 -10.06 -4.73
N PHE A 80 5.64 -9.29 -3.99
CA PHE A 80 4.73 -8.31 -4.58
C PHE A 80 5.40 -6.94 -4.66
N SER A 81 5.70 -6.50 -5.87
CA SER A 81 6.22 -5.15 -6.15
C SER A 81 5.10 -4.18 -6.49
N ILE A 82 5.35 -2.86 -6.32
CA ILE A 82 4.36 -1.81 -6.52
C ILE A 82 4.90 -0.59 -7.30
N GLY A 83 6.15 -0.62 -7.74
CA GLY A 83 6.76 0.42 -8.54
C GLY A 83 7.49 1.50 -7.74
N VAL A 84 7.73 1.32 -6.44
CA VAL A 84 8.50 2.27 -5.62
C VAL A 84 9.97 2.35 -6.06
N PRO A 85 10.64 3.50 -5.84
CA PRO A 85 11.93 3.78 -6.48
C PRO A 85 13.04 2.75 -6.24
N PHE A 86 13.16 2.18 -5.03
CA PHE A 86 14.20 1.19 -4.76
C PHE A 86 14.07 -0.08 -5.60
N GLU A 87 12.86 -0.48 -5.97
CA GLU A 87 12.60 -1.69 -6.75
C GLU A 87 13.30 -1.67 -8.11
N ARG A 88 13.44 -0.50 -8.74
CA ARG A 88 14.12 -0.36 -10.04
C ARG A 88 15.57 -0.80 -9.99
N ILE A 89 16.22 -0.59 -8.84
CA ILE A 89 17.63 -0.96 -8.64
C ILE A 89 17.73 -2.41 -8.15
N TRP A 90 16.81 -2.82 -7.26
CA TRP A 90 16.96 -4.04 -6.50
C TRP A 90 16.29 -5.25 -7.11
N ILE A 91 15.16 -5.13 -7.87
CA ILE A 91 14.46 -6.31 -8.42
C ILE A 91 15.38 -7.16 -9.29
N SER A 92 16.18 -6.56 -10.17
CA SER A 92 17.12 -7.32 -11.01
C SER A 92 18.17 -8.08 -10.19
N ARG A 93 18.67 -7.46 -9.12
CA ARG A 93 19.63 -8.08 -8.18
C ARG A 93 18.96 -9.19 -7.37
N LEU A 94 17.74 -8.98 -6.91
CA LEU A 94 16.97 -9.98 -6.17
C LEU A 94 16.68 -11.21 -7.03
N LYS A 95 16.30 -11.03 -8.30
CA LYS A 95 16.12 -12.13 -9.26
C LYS A 95 17.40 -12.91 -9.51
N ALA A 96 18.55 -12.26 -9.54
CA ALA A 96 19.83 -12.94 -9.72
C ALA A 96 20.23 -13.77 -8.48
N ILE A 97 19.89 -13.30 -7.27
CA ILE A 97 20.21 -13.99 -6.01
C ILE A 97 19.23 -15.13 -5.74
N GLN A 98 17.94 -14.95 -6.12
CA GLN A 98 16.86 -15.92 -5.88
C GLN A 98 16.06 -16.13 -7.17
N PRO A 99 16.51 -16.99 -8.08
CA PRO A 99 15.85 -17.23 -9.38
C PRO A 99 14.43 -17.79 -9.25
N ASP A 100 14.16 -18.59 -8.19
CA ASP A 100 12.86 -19.23 -7.95
C ASP A 100 11.82 -18.30 -7.33
N LEU A 101 12.23 -17.11 -6.88
CA LEU A 101 11.33 -16.13 -6.32
C LEU A 101 10.44 -15.50 -7.42
N LYS A 102 9.14 -15.70 -7.31
CA LYS A 102 8.17 -15.17 -8.28
C LYS A 102 7.86 -13.70 -7.97
N PHE A 103 8.20 -12.81 -8.88
CA PHE A 103 7.91 -11.37 -8.79
C PHE A 103 6.59 -11.05 -9.47
N ILE A 104 5.66 -10.52 -8.70
CA ILE A 104 4.33 -10.08 -9.15
C ILE A 104 4.24 -8.56 -9.04
N SER A 105 4.07 -7.87 -10.16
CA SER A 105 3.91 -6.41 -10.20
C SER A 105 2.45 -6.05 -9.99
N LEU A 106 2.12 -5.39 -8.87
CA LEU A 106 0.76 -4.99 -8.51
C LEU A 106 0.33 -3.66 -9.15
N ASN A 107 1.25 -2.90 -9.75
CA ASN A 107 0.94 -1.64 -10.44
C ASN A 107 0.87 -1.77 -11.97
N GLN A 108 1.01 -2.97 -12.50
CA GLN A 108 0.98 -3.20 -13.95
C GLN A 108 -0.37 -2.74 -14.53
N ASN A 109 -0.31 -1.85 -15.54
CA ASN A 109 -1.48 -1.27 -16.22
C ASN A 109 -2.39 -0.37 -15.36
N LEU A 110 -2.03 -0.04 -14.12
CA LEU A 110 -2.84 0.81 -13.23
C LEU A 110 -2.44 2.29 -13.26
N SER A 111 -1.20 2.58 -13.55
CA SER A 111 -0.60 3.93 -13.40
C SER A 111 -0.52 4.75 -14.69
N SER A 112 -1.17 4.34 -15.78
CA SER A 112 -0.88 4.86 -17.13
C SER A 112 -1.56 6.18 -17.51
N LYS A 113 -2.44 6.76 -16.70
CA LYS A 113 -3.28 7.90 -17.12
C LYS A 113 -3.15 9.18 -16.29
N ILE A 114 -2.46 9.18 -15.16
CA ILE A 114 -2.39 10.35 -14.29
C ILE A 114 -1.20 11.21 -14.67
N LYS A 115 -1.46 12.45 -15.09
CA LYS A 115 -0.48 13.52 -15.10
C LYS A 115 -0.23 13.93 -13.65
N SER A 116 0.41 13.07 -12.86
CA SER A 116 0.88 13.45 -11.54
C SER A 116 1.84 14.62 -11.69
N GLY A 117 1.87 15.55 -10.76
CA GLY A 117 2.86 16.62 -10.69
C GLY A 117 4.30 16.11 -10.54
N HIS A 118 4.53 14.82 -10.72
CA HIS A 118 5.83 14.18 -10.83
C HIS A 118 6.37 14.39 -12.24
N SER A 119 7.58 14.92 -12.29
CA SER A 119 8.34 15.29 -13.49
C SER A 119 8.23 14.30 -14.63
N GLN A 120 8.11 14.88 -15.82
CA GLN A 120 8.49 14.37 -17.13
C GLN A 120 8.90 12.88 -17.15
N GLY A 121 7.94 12.00 -17.47
CA GLY A 121 8.21 10.61 -17.83
C GLY A 121 8.36 9.60 -16.69
N LYS A 122 8.26 9.98 -15.41
CA LYS A 122 8.25 9.02 -14.29
C LYS A 122 6.82 8.80 -13.82
N GLN A 123 6.42 7.54 -13.79
CA GLN A 123 5.15 7.12 -13.22
C GLN A 123 5.11 7.36 -11.70
N ASP A 124 4.01 7.92 -11.20
CA ASP A 124 3.73 8.01 -9.77
C ASP A 124 3.46 6.60 -9.22
N PRO A 125 4.23 6.11 -8.24
CA PRO A 125 4.02 4.77 -7.71
C PRO A 125 2.87 4.66 -6.70
N HIS A 126 2.33 5.78 -6.18
CA HIS A 126 1.47 5.84 -5.00
C HIS A 126 0.02 5.40 -5.26
N ILE A 127 -0.19 4.37 -6.10
CA ILE A 127 -1.52 3.85 -6.47
C ILE A 127 -2.32 3.35 -5.27
N TRP A 128 -1.66 2.90 -4.20
CA TRP A 128 -2.32 2.40 -2.99
C TRP A 128 -3.08 3.47 -2.21
N LEU A 129 -2.89 4.75 -2.51
CA LEU A 129 -3.62 5.86 -1.88
C LEU A 129 -4.94 6.20 -2.60
N SER A 130 -5.39 5.35 -3.54
CA SER A 130 -6.73 5.40 -4.12
C SER A 130 -7.44 4.07 -3.88
N PRO A 131 -8.52 4.00 -3.07
CA PRO A 131 -9.28 2.76 -2.83
C PRO A 131 -9.71 2.07 -4.12
N LEU A 132 -10.12 2.82 -5.14
CA LEU A 132 -10.51 2.27 -6.44
C LEU A 132 -9.35 1.63 -7.22
N LEU A 133 -8.11 2.15 -7.08
CA LEU A 133 -6.93 1.52 -7.66
C LEU A 133 -6.50 0.30 -6.84
N VAL A 134 -6.61 0.36 -5.51
CA VAL A 134 -6.37 -0.80 -4.63
C VAL A 134 -7.30 -1.94 -4.99
N LYS A 135 -8.60 -1.69 -5.23
CA LYS A 135 -9.56 -2.71 -5.66
C LYS A 135 -9.09 -3.48 -6.91
N LYS A 136 -8.45 -2.78 -7.87
CA LYS A 136 -7.85 -3.43 -9.05
C LYS A 136 -6.55 -4.16 -8.72
N MET A 137 -5.74 -3.58 -7.83
CA MET A 137 -4.45 -4.14 -7.41
C MET A 137 -4.61 -5.48 -6.67
N VAL A 138 -5.60 -5.60 -5.78
CA VAL A 138 -5.80 -6.80 -4.96
C VAL A 138 -6.24 -8.03 -5.74
N THR A 139 -6.78 -7.86 -6.96
CA THR A 139 -7.02 -8.97 -7.89
C THR A 139 -5.72 -9.70 -8.25
N GLY A 140 -4.62 -8.97 -8.43
CA GLY A 140 -3.31 -9.57 -8.69
C GLY A 140 -2.79 -10.42 -7.52
N ILE A 141 -3.12 -10.03 -6.29
CA ILE A 141 -2.77 -10.80 -5.08
C ILE A 141 -3.56 -12.12 -5.05
N GLU A 142 -4.88 -12.04 -5.23
CA GLU A 142 -5.76 -13.23 -5.24
C GLU A 142 -5.30 -14.25 -6.29
N VAL A 143 -5.08 -13.82 -7.53
CA VAL A 143 -4.62 -14.68 -8.64
C VAL A 143 -3.27 -15.34 -8.31
N ALA A 144 -2.33 -14.60 -7.72
CA ALA A 144 -1.03 -15.14 -7.37
C ALA A 144 -1.13 -16.19 -6.24
N LEU A 145 -1.92 -15.92 -5.19
CA LEU A 145 -2.12 -16.85 -4.08
C LEU A 145 -2.84 -18.13 -4.53
N SER A 146 -3.87 -17.99 -5.38
CA SER A 146 -4.61 -19.13 -5.94
C SER A 146 -3.74 -20.04 -6.82
N LYS A 147 -2.73 -19.49 -7.51
CA LYS A 147 -1.73 -20.29 -8.23
C LYS A 147 -0.76 -21.03 -7.33
N GLU A 148 -0.38 -20.44 -6.19
CA GLU A 148 0.55 -21.06 -5.23
C GLU A 148 -0.13 -22.15 -4.38
N LYS A 149 -1.44 -22.02 -4.12
CA LYS A 149 -2.22 -22.89 -3.25
C LYS A 149 -3.61 -23.10 -3.83
N PRO A 150 -3.74 -23.90 -4.92
CA PRO A 150 -5.01 -24.06 -5.66
C PRO A 150 -6.15 -24.61 -4.81
N GLU A 151 -5.85 -25.45 -3.82
CA GLU A 151 -6.82 -26.00 -2.88
C GLU A 151 -7.46 -24.95 -1.97
N ARG A 152 -6.87 -23.74 -1.91
CA ARG A 152 -7.38 -22.58 -1.15
C ARG A 152 -7.95 -21.47 -2.04
N ALA A 153 -7.99 -21.68 -3.36
CA ALA A 153 -8.39 -20.64 -4.32
C ALA A 153 -9.76 -20.04 -4.02
N GLU A 154 -10.76 -20.85 -3.65
CA GLU A 154 -12.10 -20.34 -3.31
C GLU A 154 -12.09 -19.48 -2.03
N PHE A 155 -11.29 -19.84 -1.04
CA PHE A 155 -11.10 -19.03 0.17
C PHE A 155 -10.48 -17.65 -0.17
N PHE A 156 -9.43 -17.62 -1.00
CA PHE A 156 -8.80 -16.36 -1.42
C PHE A 156 -9.75 -15.50 -2.25
N LYS A 157 -10.55 -16.12 -3.11
CA LYS A 157 -11.56 -15.43 -3.92
C LYS A 157 -12.66 -14.79 -3.06
N ILE A 158 -13.18 -15.50 -2.07
CA ILE A 158 -14.17 -14.96 -1.12
C ILE A 158 -13.59 -13.75 -0.39
N ASN A 159 -12.37 -13.88 0.16
CA ASN A 159 -11.70 -12.77 0.85
C ASN A 159 -11.44 -11.57 -0.07
N HIS A 160 -11.07 -11.81 -1.33
CA HIS A 160 -10.91 -10.76 -2.33
C HIS A 160 -12.24 -10.03 -2.59
N ILE A 161 -13.34 -10.75 -2.76
CA ILE A 161 -14.68 -10.14 -2.99
C ILE A 161 -15.08 -9.28 -1.78
N ASN A 162 -14.92 -9.79 -0.56
CA ASN A 162 -15.23 -9.04 0.65
C ASN A 162 -14.37 -7.77 0.78
N LEU A 163 -13.06 -7.88 0.55
CA LEU A 163 -12.16 -6.73 0.57
C LEU A 163 -12.51 -5.70 -0.52
N ALA A 164 -12.92 -6.14 -1.71
CA ALA A 164 -13.34 -5.25 -2.78
C ALA A 164 -14.60 -4.47 -2.42
N GLN A 165 -15.57 -5.10 -1.75
CA GLN A 165 -16.79 -4.43 -1.26
C GLN A 165 -16.47 -3.42 -0.14
N GLU A 166 -15.58 -3.78 0.78
CA GLU A 166 -15.13 -2.84 1.82
C GLU A 166 -14.40 -1.63 1.24
N LEU A 167 -13.62 -1.82 0.16
CA LEU A 167 -12.96 -0.71 -0.55
C LEU A 167 -13.97 0.21 -1.25
N ASP A 168 -15.06 -0.33 -1.80
CA ASP A 168 -16.15 0.49 -2.35
C ASP A 168 -16.84 1.31 -1.25
N THR A 169 -17.08 0.70 -0.08
CA THR A 169 -17.63 1.40 1.09
C THR A 169 -16.69 2.51 1.56
N LEU A 170 -15.39 2.23 1.65
CA LEU A 170 -14.38 3.22 2.02
C LEU A 170 -14.34 4.39 1.03
N ASP A 171 -14.42 4.12 -0.27
CA ASP A 171 -14.45 5.18 -1.29
C ASP A 171 -15.66 6.12 -1.08
N GLN A 172 -16.84 5.55 -0.79
CA GLN A 172 -18.03 6.34 -0.51
C GLN A 172 -17.90 7.15 0.79
N GLU A 173 -17.41 6.55 1.86
CA GLU A 173 -17.15 7.23 3.14
C GLU A 173 -16.21 8.43 2.96
N ILE A 174 -15.14 8.26 2.17
CA ILE A 174 -14.19 9.35 1.87
C ILE A 174 -14.90 10.46 1.08
N ARG A 175 -15.72 10.13 0.09
CA ARG A 175 -16.52 11.13 -0.65
C ARG A 175 -17.42 11.92 0.28
N ASP A 176 -18.13 11.26 1.18
CA ASP A 176 -19.04 11.89 2.14
C ASP A 176 -18.31 12.80 3.12
N ILE A 177 -17.14 12.37 3.62
CA ILE A 177 -16.28 13.19 4.49
C ILE A 177 -15.81 14.45 3.75
N LEU A 178 -15.35 14.32 2.51
CA LEU A 178 -14.81 15.44 1.74
C LEU A 178 -15.91 16.38 1.23
N ALA A 179 -17.11 15.88 0.92
CA ALA A 179 -18.27 16.70 0.52
C ALA A 179 -18.71 17.67 1.62
N ASN A 180 -18.51 17.31 2.88
CA ASN A 180 -18.79 18.18 4.04
C ASN A 180 -17.73 19.30 4.26
N GLY A 181 -16.58 19.21 3.57
CA GLY A 181 -15.52 20.21 3.63
C GLY A 181 -15.61 21.21 2.48
N LYS A 182 -14.98 22.38 2.69
CA LYS A 182 -14.83 23.41 1.65
C LYS A 182 -13.46 23.37 0.96
N THR A 183 -12.64 22.40 1.32
CA THR A 183 -11.24 22.31 0.86
C THR A 183 -11.18 21.75 -0.55
N LEU A 184 -10.69 22.55 -1.49
CA LEU A 184 -10.41 22.12 -2.87
C LEU A 184 -8.92 21.82 -3.10
N SER A 185 -8.04 22.31 -2.23
CA SER A 185 -6.59 22.18 -2.33
C SER A 185 -5.97 21.88 -0.98
N PHE A 186 -4.96 21.03 -0.94
CA PHE A 186 -4.19 20.73 0.27
C PHE A 186 -2.70 20.71 -0.02
N MET A 187 -1.87 21.04 0.97
CA MET A 187 -0.42 21.12 0.82
C MET A 187 0.26 19.97 1.53
N VAL A 188 1.15 19.27 0.82
CA VAL A 188 1.95 18.15 1.32
C VAL A 188 3.43 18.43 1.14
N PHE A 189 4.27 17.86 1.98
CA PHE A 189 5.72 17.90 1.75
C PHE A 189 6.08 17.03 0.56
N HIS A 190 5.88 15.73 0.64
CA HIS A 190 6.12 14.75 -0.44
C HIS A 190 4.84 14.48 -1.25
N PRO A 191 4.90 14.48 -2.60
CA PRO A 191 3.72 14.37 -3.47
C PRO A 191 3.19 12.93 -3.58
N ALA A 192 2.80 12.29 -2.47
CA ALA A 192 2.30 10.92 -2.47
C ALA A 192 0.80 10.79 -2.83
N TRP A 193 0.02 11.86 -2.70
CA TRP A 193 -1.45 11.81 -2.69
C TRP A 193 -2.11 12.19 -4.02
N SER A 194 -1.38 12.10 -5.13
CA SER A 194 -1.89 12.52 -6.45
C SER A 194 -3.10 11.70 -6.89
N TYR A 195 -3.07 10.38 -6.67
CA TYR A 195 -4.20 9.49 -7.01
C TYR A 195 -5.41 9.70 -6.11
N PHE A 196 -5.19 10.01 -4.84
CA PHE A 196 -6.25 10.43 -3.93
C PHE A 196 -6.86 11.76 -4.40
N ALA A 197 -6.04 12.76 -4.67
CA ALA A 197 -6.50 14.06 -5.13
C ALA A 197 -7.34 13.95 -6.41
N GLU A 198 -6.89 13.17 -7.40
CA GLU A 198 -7.62 12.95 -8.65
C GLU A 198 -8.96 12.23 -8.42
N ALA A 199 -8.98 11.18 -7.59
CA ALA A 199 -10.19 10.40 -7.32
C ALA A 199 -11.31 11.23 -6.67
N TYR A 200 -10.93 12.28 -5.92
CA TYR A 200 -11.87 13.09 -5.14
C TYR A 200 -11.94 14.56 -5.57
N GLY A 201 -11.41 14.90 -6.75
CA GLY A 201 -11.50 16.26 -7.32
C GLY A 201 -10.74 17.33 -6.53
N LEU A 202 -9.66 16.96 -5.84
CA LEU A 202 -8.83 17.84 -5.04
C LEU A 202 -7.55 18.23 -5.80
N GLU A 203 -6.93 19.36 -5.40
CA GLU A 203 -5.63 19.79 -5.89
C GLU A 203 -4.55 19.58 -4.83
N GLN A 204 -3.58 18.72 -5.11
CA GLN A 204 -2.39 18.53 -4.29
C GLN A 204 -1.32 19.57 -4.62
N ILE A 205 -0.86 20.35 -3.63
CA ILE A 205 0.27 21.27 -3.72
C ILE A 205 1.47 20.62 -3.01
N SER A 206 2.50 20.23 -3.76
CA SER A 206 3.69 19.62 -3.17
C SER A 206 4.81 20.61 -2.93
N ILE A 207 5.51 20.48 -1.80
CA ILE A 207 6.70 21.26 -1.47
C ILE A 207 7.91 20.68 -2.17
N GLU A 208 8.15 19.39 -1.98
CA GLU A 208 9.22 18.64 -2.63
C GLU A 208 8.95 18.44 -4.12
N HIS A 209 10.02 18.33 -4.89
CA HIS A 209 9.97 17.95 -6.30
C HIS A 209 11.10 16.97 -6.61
N ASN A 210 10.75 15.75 -7.07
CA ASN A 210 11.71 14.66 -7.41
C ASN A 210 12.70 14.29 -6.29
N GLY A 211 12.26 14.24 -5.06
CA GLY A 211 13.12 13.94 -3.91
C GLY A 211 14.02 15.09 -3.47
N LYS A 212 13.80 16.31 -3.99
CA LYS A 212 14.62 17.50 -3.68
C LYS A 212 13.79 18.60 -3.05
N GLU A 213 14.40 19.28 -2.08
CA GLU A 213 13.85 20.51 -1.51
C GLU A 213 13.77 21.62 -2.58
N PRO A 214 12.80 22.54 -2.48
CA PRO A 214 12.64 23.61 -3.45
C PRO A 214 13.79 24.63 -3.38
N GLY A 215 14.32 25.00 -4.57
CA GLY A 215 15.18 26.18 -4.67
C GLY A 215 14.40 27.49 -4.47
N PRO A 216 15.09 28.65 -4.37
CA PRO A 216 14.46 29.93 -3.98
C PRO A 216 13.24 30.33 -4.82
N ARG A 217 13.31 30.20 -6.16
CA ARG A 217 12.20 30.52 -7.06
C ARG A 217 10.97 29.63 -6.78
N ARG A 218 11.18 28.32 -6.67
CA ARG A 218 10.12 27.36 -6.42
C ARG A 218 9.51 27.55 -5.02
N LEU A 219 10.34 27.88 -4.03
CA LEU A 219 9.88 28.18 -2.68
C LEU A 219 8.92 29.39 -2.70
N GLN A 220 9.23 30.45 -3.42
CA GLN A 220 8.35 31.61 -3.56
C GLN A 220 7.03 31.26 -4.25
N GLU A 221 7.06 30.42 -5.30
CA GLU A 221 5.85 29.92 -5.98
C GLU A 221 4.96 29.14 -5.03
N ILE A 222 5.53 28.24 -4.18
CA ILE A 222 4.80 27.45 -3.20
C ILE A 222 4.14 28.35 -2.15
N ILE A 223 4.86 29.35 -1.63
CA ILE A 223 4.35 30.32 -0.68
C ILE A 223 3.16 31.11 -1.29
N ASN A 224 3.32 31.59 -2.52
CA ASN A 224 2.25 32.33 -3.21
C ASN A 224 1.01 31.42 -3.41
N ARG A 225 1.18 30.17 -3.78
CA ARG A 225 0.08 29.20 -3.89
C ARG A 225 -0.56 28.93 -2.53
N GLY A 226 0.24 28.73 -1.46
CA GLY A 226 -0.26 28.54 -0.12
C GLY A 226 -1.16 29.70 0.35
N LYS A 227 -0.75 30.93 0.07
CA LYS A 227 -1.56 32.13 0.36
C LYS A 227 -2.82 32.23 -0.52
N LYS A 228 -2.68 32.00 -1.83
CA LYS A 228 -3.79 32.05 -2.82
C LYS A 228 -4.92 31.08 -2.45
N PHE A 229 -4.57 29.87 -2.04
CA PHE A 229 -5.53 28.82 -1.68
C PHE A 229 -5.86 28.78 -0.16
N ASN A 230 -5.41 29.80 0.59
CA ASN A 230 -5.64 29.93 2.02
C ASN A 230 -5.28 28.66 2.81
N ILE A 231 -4.13 28.05 2.49
CA ILE A 231 -3.68 26.82 3.15
C ILE A 231 -3.39 27.10 4.62
N LYS A 232 -4.08 26.37 5.52
CA LYS A 232 -3.91 26.45 6.98
C LYS A 232 -3.15 25.26 7.57
N THR A 233 -3.02 24.17 6.79
CA THR A 233 -2.31 22.97 7.23
C THR A 233 -1.36 22.47 6.15
N ILE A 234 -0.12 22.16 6.53
CA ILE A 234 0.88 21.48 5.70
C ILE A 234 1.03 20.06 6.23
N PHE A 235 0.74 19.07 5.38
CA PHE A 235 0.90 17.67 5.72
C PHE A 235 2.32 17.19 5.46
N VAL A 236 2.91 16.50 6.43
CA VAL A 236 4.27 15.99 6.39
C VAL A 236 4.32 14.51 6.72
N GLN A 237 5.34 13.81 6.22
CA GLN A 237 5.58 12.41 6.50
C GLN A 237 6.78 12.26 7.43
N LYS A 238 6.78 11.22 8.28
CA LYS A 238 7.86 10.92 9.26
C LYS A 238 9.25 10.78 8.63
N GLN A 239 9.30 10.34 7.37
CA GLN A 239 10.52 10.04 6.64
C GLN A 239 11.30 11.29 6.18
N PHE A 240 10.72 12.48 6.28
CA PHE A 240 11.29 13.72 5.75
C PHE A 240 11.61 14.74 6.84
N GLY A 241 12.63 15.55 6.59
CA GLY A 241 13.00 16.65 7.47
C GLY A 241 11.94 17.76 7.49
N LEU A 242 11.63 18.29 8.67
CA LEU A 242 10.57 19.30 8.86
C LEU A 242 11.04 20.75 8.61
N SER A 243 12.32 21.00 8.37
CA SER A 243 12.89 22.35 8.40
C SER A 243 12.26 23.28 7.34
N VAL A 244 12.17 22.82 6.09
CA VAL A 244 11.56 23.60 4.99
C VAL A 244 10.05 23.73 5.18
N ALA A 245 9.35 22.67 5.60
CA ALA A 245 7.93 22.71 5.89
C ALA A 245 7.61 23.76 6.98
N LYS A 246 8.39 23.79 8.07
CA LYS A 246 8.25 24.79 9.15
C LYS A 246 8.45 26.23 8.66
N LYS A 247 9.45 26.46 7.80
CA LYS A 247 9.67 27.80 7.19
C LYS A 247 8.48 28.25 6.37
N ILE A 248 7.97 27.37 5.49
CA ILE A 248 6.79 27.69 4.66
C ILE A 248 5.56 27.92 5.54
N ALA A 249 5.29 27.03 6.51
CA ALA A 249 4.17 27.17 7.43
C ALA A 249 4.18 28.53 8.13
N LYS A 250 5.33 28.96 8.66
CA LYS A 250 5.48 30.29 9.27
C LYS A 250 5.18 31.44 8.29
N MET A 251 5.59 31.31 7.01
CA MET A 251 5.42 32.36 6.00
C MET A 251 3.99 32.49 5.49
N ILE A 252 3.18 31.43 5.57
CA ILE A 252 1.78 31.43 5.12
C ILE A 252 0.77 31.42 6.29
N GLY A 253 1.24 31.34 7.54
CA GLY A 253 0.37 31.25 8.72
C GLY A 253 -0.32 29.91 8.88
N ALA A 254 0.35 28.81 8.48
CA ALA A 254 -0.17 27.45 8.55
C ALA A 254 0.42 26.67 9.72
N THR A 255 -0.27 25.59 10.10
CA THR A 255 0.22 24.55 11.03
C THR A 255 0.84 23.37 10.27
N ILE A 256 1.50 22.46 11.00
CA ILE A 256 2.02 21.22 10.45
C ILE A 256 1.27 20.06 11.08
N GLN A 257 0.82 19.12 10.24
CA GLN A 257 0.19 17.88 10.68
C GLN A 257 0.84 16.68 9.98
N GLU A 258 0.99 15.58 10.71
CA GLU A 258 1.50 14.33 10.13
C GLU A 258 0.41 13.64 9.31
N MET A 259 0.80 13.05 8.16
CA MET A 259 -0.05 12.22 7.31
C MET A 259 0.81 11.12 6.68
N ASP A 260 0.59 9.87 7.09
CA ASP A 260 1.45 8.74 6.72
C ASP A 260 0.89 7.95 5.51
N PRO A 261 1.57 7.99 4.34
CA PRO A 261 1.17 7.20 3.19
C PRO A 261 1.50 5.70 3.32
N LEU A 262 2.27 5.29 4.34
CA LEU A 262 2.75 3.94 4.54
C LEU A 262 2.15 3.24 5.76
N ALA A 263 1.08 3.80 6.34
CA ALA A 263 0.44 3.23 7.51
C ALA A 263 -0.08 1.80 7.26
N GLU A 264 0.09 0.92 8.25
CA GLU A 264 -0.33 -0.49 8.17
C GLU A 264 -1.85 -0.62 8.20
N ASN A 265 -2.53 0.11 9.09
CA ASN A 265 -4.00 0.12 9.14
C ASN A 265 -4.56 1.00 8.02
N TYR A 266 -4.70 0.40 6.83
CA TYR A 266 -5.05 1.11 5.61
C TYR A 266 -6.39 1.85 5.70
N PHE A 267 -7.47 1.18 6.11
CA PHE A 267 -8.82 1.75 6.12
C PHE A 267 -8.94 2.95 7.07
N GLU A 268 -8.42 2.80 8.29
CA GLU A 268 -8.45 3.87 9.27
C GLU A 268 -7.58 5.06 8.82
N ASN A 269 -6.40 4.79 8.27
CA ASN A 269 -5.52 5.83 7.75
C ASN A 269 -6.16 6.63 6.61
N MET A 270 -6.87 5.98 5.70
CA MET A 270 -7.57 6.66 4.60
C MET A 270 -8.73 7.53 5.10
N ARG A 271 -9.50 7.05 6.11
CA ARG A 271 -10.54 7.87 6.78
C ARG A 271 -9.95 9.08 7.49
N GLN A 272 -8.87 8.89 8.25
CA GLN A 272 -8.17 9.97 8.95
C GLN A 272 -7.58 10.98 7.96
N THR A 273 -7.01 10.53 6.86
CA THR A 273 -6.54 11.40 5.76
C THR A 273 -7.67 12.26 5.20
N ALA A 274 -8.82 11.66 4.88
CA ALA A 274 -9.97 12.39 4.38
C ALA A 274 -10.46 13.46 5.37
N LYS A 275 -10.58 13.10 6.67
CA LYS A 275 -10.95 14.04 7.74
C LYS A 275 -9.94 15.17 7.89
N ALA A 276 -8.64 14.85 7.88
CA ALA A 276 -7.58 15.84 7.99
C ALA A 276 -7.59 16.83 6.83
N ILE A 277 -7.77 16.34 5.60
CA ILE A 277 -7.87 17.20 4.40
C ILE A 277 -9.15 18.03 4.43
N SER A 278 -10.31 17.44 4.77
CA SER A 278 -11.60 18.15 4.86
C SER A 278 -11.56 19.31 5.86
N GLY A 279 -10.84 19.15 6.99
CA GLY A 279 -10.66 20.17 8.02
C GLY A 279 -9.46 21.12 7.81
N ALA A 280 -8.63 20.88 6.81
CA ALA A 280 -7.32 21.52 6.71
C ALA A 280 -7.31 23.04 6.49
N ASN A 281 -8.39 23.60 5.96
CA ASN A 281 -8.50 25.04 5.61
C ASN A 281 -9.68 25.73 6.32
N ASN A 282 -10.21 25.13 7.39
CA ASN A 282 -11.24 25.70 8.24
C ASN A 282 -10.66 26.65 9.31
#